data_08e5760ef67fb2c916c29ad06d54aac3
#
_entry.id   08e5760ef67fb2c916c29ad06d54aac3
#
_cell.length_a   1.000
_cell.length_b   1.000
_cell.length_c   1.000
_cell.angle_alpha   90.00
_cell.angle_beta   90.00
_cell.angle_gamma   90.00
#
_symmetry.space_group_name_H-M   'P 1'
#
loop_
_entity.id
_entity.type
_entity.pdbx_description
1 polymer ?
#
loop_
_entity_poly.entity_id
_entity_poly.type
_entity_poly.pdbx_seq_one_letter_code
_entity_poly.pdbx_strand_id
1 'polypeptide(L)'
;MIDEGWQKGYGDWRFNERFPNPKEMVDKLHEMGFKVMLWVVPFLSLDCAVFRPLWFKQYEHLCRTFDDQPAIDHWWNGYSTSFNLALEGDRKILNDQLQTLMKDYGIDGFKFDGGNIAGYRLKAVNGPRSLEYPPEVLNIAWNEFGAEYEFHEYKDTFNRMGKAVVERVCDTAHAWEGNGINKLIPSGLMQNLLGYPYNCPDMIGGGCVSGIEENVFVYDAELFIRTAQLSAFFPVMQFSAAPFEVLDKKDADLVKAAADLHIKFGPKILSLVKKTMETGEPIMQHMEYAYPNSGYERETEQFMFGDDLLVAPVIKKGETEKRVVLPKGKWKAPDGRVYKGEQTIFYPAPIDVIPYFEKVD
;
A
#
# COMPACT_ATOMS: atom_id res chain seq x y z
N MET A 1 11.78 2.52 -2.05
CA MET A 1 11.03 2.34 -3.32
C MET A 1 11.22 3.58 -4.17
N ILE A 2 11.39 3.40 -5.49
CA ILE A 2 11.42 4.49 -6.47
C ILE A 2 10.10 4.39 -7.24
N ASP A 3 9.23 5.38 -7.05
CA ASP A 3 7.90 5.44 -7.64
C ASP A 3 7.94 5.96 -9.08
N GLU A 4 6.80 6.17 -9.71
CA GLU A 4 6.65 6.63 -11.10
C GLU A 4 7.62 7.76 -11.49
N GLY A 5 8.05 7.76 -12.77
CA GLY A 5 8.95 8.78 -13.33
C GLY A 5 10.42 8.36 -13.38
N TRP A 6 10.76 7.13 -13.01
CA TRP A 6 12.10 6.56 -13.19
C TRP A 6 12.30 5.96 -14.60
N GLN A 7 11.23 5.45 -15.19
CA GLN A 7 11.20 4.73 -16.46
C GLN A 7 11.23 5.68 -17.65
N LYS A 8 11.69 5.20 -18.82
CA LYS A 8 11.62 5.94 -20.08
C LYS A 8 10.19 6.18 -20.57
N GLY A 9 9.30 5.22 -20.30
CA GLY A 9 7.89 5.30 -20.62
C GLY A 9 7.15 4.08 -20.16
N TYR A 10 5.84 4.13 -20.19
CA TYR A 10 5.01 2.98 -19.83
C TYR A 10 5.19 1.88 -20.87
N GLY A 11 5.61 0.70 -20.40
CA GLY A 11 5.98 -0.43 -21.23
C GLY A 11 7.46 -0.44 -21.68
N ASP A 12 8.21 0.63 -21.46
CA ASP A 12 9.66 0.70 -21.64
C ASP A 12 10.34 0.88 -20.26
N TRP A 13 10.56 -0.22 -19.58
CA TRP A 13 11.06 -0.28 -18.21
C TRP A 13 12.58 -0.18 -18.16
N ARG A 14 13.14 0.84 -18.84
CA ARG A 14 14.55 1.23 -18.73
C ARG A 14 14.64 2.55 -17.96
N PHE A 15 15.72 2.74 -17.19
CA PHE A 15 15.96 4.03 -16.54
C PHE A 15 16.05 5.18 -17.56
N ASN A 16 15.44 6.30 -17.23
CA ASN A 16 15.50 7.52 -18.03
C ASN A 16 16.72 8.38 -17.64
N GLU A 17 16.86 9.55 -18.28
CA GLU A 17 17.97 10.46 -18.11
C GLU A 17 18.08 11.10 -16.71
N ARG A 18 17.02 11.01 -15.89
CA ARG A 18 17.04 11.46 -14.49
C ARG A 18 17.91 10.54 -13.62
N PHE A 19 18.20 9.34 -14.11
CA PHE A 19 19.02 8.33 -13.43
C PHE A 19 20.24 7.97 -14.28
N PRO A 20 21.24 8.88 -14.40
CA PRO A 20 22.37 8.69 -15.33
C PRO A 20 23.26 7.49 -14.95
N ASN A 21 23.36 7.14 -13.67
CA ASN A 21 24.16 6.04 -13.14
C ASN A 21 23.32 5.13 -12.24
N PRO A 22 22.29 4.42 -12.74
CA PRO A 22 21.35 3.69 -11.89
C PRO A 22 22.01 2.55 -11.12
N LYS A 23 23.00 1.86 -11.69
CA LYS A 23 23.73 0.78 -11.00
C LYS A 23 24.49 1.31 -9.78
N GLU A 24 25.23 2.40 -9.94
CA GLU A 24 25.97 3.03 -8.84
C GLU A 24 25.03 3.51 -7.72
N MET A 25 23.88 4.10 -8.09
CA MET A 25 22.86 4.52 -7.13
C MET A 25 22.34 3.32 -6.32
N VAL A 26 21.99 2.21 -6.99
CA VAL A 26 21.46 1.01 -6.33
C VAL A 26 22.52 0.38 -5.43
N ASP A 27 23.78 0.27 -5.88
CA ASP A 27 24.87 -0.26 -5.07
C ASP A 27 25.07 0.55 -3.80
N LYS A 28 25.03 1.88 -3.91
CA LYS A 28 25.15 2.77 -2.75
C LYS A 28 23.99 2.62 -1.77
N LEU A 29 22.76 2.43 -2.28
CA LEU A 29 21.59 2.14 -1.42
C LEU A 29 21.76 0.80 -0.71
N HIS A 30 22.29 -0.22 -1.38
CA HIS A 30 22.59 -1.51 -0.77
C HIS A 30 23.67 -1.41 0.30
N GLU A 31 24.74 -0.64 0.07
CA GLU A 31 25.78 -0.35 1.07
C GLU A 31 25.21 0.32 2.33
N MET A 32 24.14 1.11 2.19
CA MET A 32 23.40 1.71 3.30
C MET A 32 22.41 0.74 3.96
N GLY A 33 22.27 -0.50 3.46
CA GLY A 33 21.38 -1.52 3.99
C GLY A 33 19.95 -1.50 3.42
N PHE A 34 19.67 -0.71 2.40
CA PHE A 34 18.35 -0.66 1.78
C PHE A 34 18.15 -1.75 0.73
N LYS A 35 16.92 -2.23 0.60
CA LYS A 35 16.43 -2.92 -0.58
C LYS A 35 15.78 -1.93 -1.54
N VAL A 36 15.92 -2.14 -2.84
CA VAL A 36 15.43 -1.21 -3.87
C VAL A 36 14.30 -1.84 -4.68
N MET A 37 13.13 -1.23 -4.62
CA MET A 37 11.96 -1.58 -5.43
C MET A 37 11.69 -0.50 -6.47
N LEU A 38 11.22 -0.90 -7.65
CA LEU A 38 10.74 -0.03 -8.70
C LEU A 38 9.24 -0.18 -8.91
N TRP A 39 8.56 0.93 -9.15
CA TRP A 39 7.16 0.97 -9.54
C TRP A 39 6.97 0.48 -10.99
N VAL A 40 5.98 -0.38 -11.23
CA VAL A 40 5.62 -0.90 -12.54
C VAL A 40 4.11 -1.07 -12.68
N VAL A 41 3.60 -0.98 -13.90
CA VAL A 41 2.20 -1.22 -14.27
C VAL A 41 2.09 -2.11 -15.50
N PRO A 42 0.95 -2.77 -15.74
CA PRO A 42 0.76 -3.58 -16.94
C PRO A 42 0.50 -2.76 -18.20
N PHE A 43 0.49 -1.43 -18.13
CA PHE A 43 0.12 -0.54 -19.23
C PHE A 43 1.30 -0.20 -20.15
N LEU A 44 0.98 -0.01 -21.44
CA LEU A 44 1.90 0.45 -22.47
C LEU A 44 1.35 1.72 -23.13
N SER A 45 2.13 2.78 -23.18
CA SER A 45 1.79 3.95 -23.98
C SER A 45 1.85 3.60 -25.47
N LEU A 46 0.94 4.17 -26.27
CA LEU A 46 0.85 3.88 -27.71
C LEU A 46 2.07 4.38 -28.51
N ASP A 47 2.81 5.35 -27.98
CA ASP A 47 4.06 5.88 -28.52
C ASP A 47 5.31 5.12 -28.01
N CYS A 48 5.14 4.17 -27.12
CA CYS A 48 6.22 3.35 -26.60
C CYS A 48 6.83 2.47 -27.70
N ALA A 49 8.17 2.32 -27.70
CA ALA A 49 8.89 1.51 -28.66
C ALA A 49 8.48 0.01 -28.64
N VAL A 50 7.98 -0.46 -27.49
CA VAL A 50 7.53 -1.85 -27.32
C VAL A 50 6.14 -2.09 -27.93
N PHE A 51 5.27 -1.08 -27.95
CA PHE A 51 3.90 -1.23 -28.44
C PHE A 51 3.82 -1.60 -29.93
N ARG A 52 4.54 -0.88 -30.78
CA ARG A 52 4.41 -1.03 -32.24
C ARG A 52 4.72 -2.44 -32.77
N PRO A 53 5.78 -3.12 -32.33
CA PRO A 53 6.02 -4.50 -32.72
C PRO A 53 4.92 -5.47 -32.26
N LEU A 54 4.32 -5.25 -31.08
CA LEU A 54 3.26 -6.10 -30.54
C LEU A 54 1.92 -5.91 -31.26
N TRP A 55 1.63 -4.68 -31.68
CA TRP A 55 0.44 -4.38 -32.49
C TRP A 55 0.35 -5.25 -33.76
N PHE A 56 1.47 -5.46 -34.46
CA PHE A 56 1.51 -6.22 -35.71
C PHE A 56 1.51 -7.73 -35.50
N LYS A 57 1.78 -8.20 -34.28
CA LYS A 57 1.70 -9.62 -33.91
C LYS A 57 0.29 -9.97 -33.42
N GLN A 58 -0.70 -9.85 -34.29
CA GLN A 58 -2.09 -10.10 -33.96
C GLN A 58 -2.30 -11.40 -33.18
N TYR A 59 -3.26 -11.39 -32.23
CA TYR A 59 -3.72 -12.51 -31.37
C TYR A 59 -2.74 -13.01 -30.31
N GLU A 60 -1.49 -12.65 -30.36
CA GLU A 60 -0.47 -13.21 -29.45
C GLU A 60 -0.14 -12.27 -28.27
N HIS A 61 -0.59 -11.02 -28.32
CA HIS A 61 -0.19 -9.96 -27.41
C HIS A 61 -1.29 -8.97 -27.14
N LEU A 62 -1.19 -8.31 -25.96
CA LEU A 62 -2.00 -7.19 -25.48
C LEU A 62 -3.46 -7.56 -25.14
N CYS A 63 -4.05 -6.76 -24.28
CA CYS A 63 -5.49 -6.80 -24.06
C CYS A 63 -6.22 -6.34 -25.32
N ARG A 64 -7.21 -7.12 -25.77
CA ARG A 64 -7.95 -6.88 -27.01
C ARG A 64 -9.44 -6.73 -26.76
N THR A 65 -10.09 -6.03 -27.65
CA THR A 65 -11.54 -5.96 -27.79
C THR A 65 -12.05 -7.17 -28.57
N PHE A 66 -13.36 -7.45 -28.56
CA PHE A 66 -13.94 -8.58 -29.31
C PHE A 66 -13.79 -8.48 -30.83
N ASP A 67 -13.56 -7.28 -31.36
CA ASP A 67 -13.25 -7.05 -32.78
C ASP A 67 -11.74 -7.09 -33.06
N ASP A 68 -11.00 -7.71 -32.13
CA ASP A 68 -9.56 -7.97 -32.26
C ASP A 68 -8.68 -6.74 -32.41
N GLN A 69 -9.10 -5.62 -31.84
CA GLN A 69 -8.27 -4.44 -31.76
C GLN A 69 -7.64 -4.36 -30.36
N PRO A 70 -6.42 -3.81 -30.19
CA PRO A 70 -5.90 -3.50 -28.86
C PRO A 70 -6.88 -2.64 -28.08
N ALA A 71 -7.17 -3.02 -26.85
CA ALA A 71 -8.02 -2.23 -25.97
C ALA A 71 -7.24 -0.98 -25.53
N ILE A 72 -7.67 0.18 -26.05
CA ILE A 72 -7.02 1.46 -25.76
C ILE A 72 -7.86 2.19 -24.71
N ASP A 73 -7.21 2.65 -23.66
CA ASP A 73 -7.80 3.46 -22.61
C ASP A 73 -7.02 4.78 -22.46
N HIS A 74 -7.67 5.78 -21.88
CA HIS A 74 -7.05 7.05 -21.54
C HIS A 74 -6.78 7.09 -20.03
N TRP A 75 -5.51 7.12 -19.69
CA TRP A 75 -5.03 7.17 -18.32
C TRP A 75 -4.26 8.47 -18.07
N TRP A 76 -3.69 8.71 -16.86
CA TRP A 76 -2.97 9.97 -16.58
C TRP A 76 -1.75 10.21 -17.48
N ASN A 77 -1.13 9.15 -18.00
CA ASN A 77 -0.01 9.23 -18.95
C ASN A 77 -0.44 9.43 -20.42
N GLY A 78 -1.75 9.53 -20.70
CA GLY A 78 -2.32 9.59 -22.03
C GLY A 78 -2.94 8.27 -22.49
N TYR A 79 -2.88 7.98 -23.79
CA TYR A 79 -3.47 6.77 -24.37
C TYR A 79 -2.54 5.58 -24.20
N SER A 80 -3.07 4.53 -23.61
CA SER A 80 -2.36 3.27 -23.33
C SER A 80 -3.20 2.05 -23.71
N THR A 81 -2.53 0.95 -23.97
CA THR A 81 -3.10 -0.40 -23.91
C THR A 81 -2.47 -1.16 -22.74
N SER A 82 -2.83 -2.41 -22.54
CA SER A 82 -2.26 -3.24 -21.46
C SER A 82 -1.66 -4.53 -21.99
N PHE A 83 -0.60 -4.99 -21.36
CA PHE A 83 -0.21 -6.40 -21.46
C PHE A 83 -1.34 -7.29 -20.97
N ASN A 84 -1.58 -8.38 -21.68
CA ASN A 84 -2.46 -9.45 -21.22
C ASN A 84 -1.61 -10.54 -20.55
N LEU A 85 -1.42 -10.46 -19.25
CA LEU A 85 -0.55 -11.38 -18.49
C LEU A 85 -1.13 -12.80 -18.39
N ALA A 86 -2.34 -13.05 -18.91
CA ALA A 86 -2.83 -14.40 -19.14
C ALA A 86 -2.18 -15.06 -20.37
N LEU A 87 -1.54 -14.26 -21.25
CA LEU A 87 -0.79 -14.74 -22.42
C LEU A 87 0.69 -14.91 -22.07
N GLU A 88 1.25 -16.07 -22.42
CA GLU A 88 2.66 -16.39 -22.15
C GLU A 88 3.62 -15.41 -22.86
N GLY A 89 3.26 -14.97 -24.07
CA GLY A 89 4.06 -14.01 -24.83
C GLY A 89 4.23 -12.68 -24.09
N ASP A 90 3.15 -12.14 -23.54
CA ASP A 90 3.19 -10.87 -22.80
C ASP A 90 3.90 -11.03 -21.44
N ARG A 91 3.64 -12.15 -20.73
CA ARG A 91 4.38 -12.49 -19.51
C ARG A 91 5.88 -12.49 -19.77
N LYS A 92 6.31 -13.17 -20.84
CA LYS A 92 7.72 -13.25 -21.18
C LYS A 92 8.34 -11.89 -21.47
N ILE A 93 7.66 -11.04 -22.25
CA ILE A 93 8.18 -9.71 -22.63
C ILE A 93 8.36 -8.83 -21.39
N LEU A 94 7.36 -8.77 -20.51
CA LEU A 94 7.47 -7.99 -19.29
C LEU A 94 8.50 -8.59 -18.33
N ASN A 95 8.49 -9.91 -18.14
CA ASN A 95 9.46 -10.59 -17.28
C ASN A 95 10.90 -10.34 -17.73
N ASP A 96 11.19 -10.43 -19.05
CA ASP A 96 12.53 -10.19 -19.59
C ASP A 96 13.03 -8.78 -19.24
N GLN A 97 12.15 -7.77 -19.30
CA GLN A 97 12.49 -6.40 -18.89
C GLN A 97 12.78 -6.30 -17.38
N LEU A 98 11.91 -6.89 -16.54
CA LEU A 98 12.07 -6.82 -15.08
C LEU A 98 13.30 -7.62 -14.62
N GLN A 99 13.56 -8.79 -15.21
CA GLN A 99 14.76 -9.58 -14.93
C GLN A 99 16.04 -8.83 -15.35
N THR A 100 16.00 -8.05 -16.42
CA THR A 100 17.11 -7.18 -16.81
C THR A 100 17.40 -6.14 -15.74
N LEU A 101 16.37 -5.52 -15.18
CA LEU A 101 16.52 -4.55 -14.08
C LEU A 101 17.17 -5.19 -12.84
N MET A 102 16.72 -6.39 -12.47
CA MET A 102 17.29 -7.12 -11.33
C MET A 102 18.76 -7.50 -11.59
N LYS A 103 19.03 -8.08 -12.75
CA LYS A 103 20.37 -8.59 -13.11
C LYS A 103 21.39 -7.47 -13.31
N ASP A 104 21.04 -6.44 -14.06
CA ASP A 104 22.00 -5.44 -14.52
C ASP A 104 22.19 -4.31 -13.49
N TYR A 105 21.14 -4.00 -12.73
CA TYR A 105 21.19 -2.90 -11.75
C TYR A 105 21.08 -3.35 -10.30
N GLY A 106 20.70 -4.59 -10.01
CA GLY A 106 20.57 -5.10 -8.65
C GLY A 106 19.25 -4.72 -7.98
N ILE A 107 18.19 -4.46 -8.77
CA ILE A 107 16.86 -4.21 -8.23
C ILE A 107 16.36 -5.44 -7.46
N ASP A 108 15.84 -5.25 -6.26
CA ASP A 108 15.40 -6.34 -5.37
C ASP A 108 13.95 -6.77 -5.64
N GLY A 109 13.10 -5.88 -6.14
CA GLY A 109 11.70 -6.19 -6.39
C GLY A 109 10.90 -5.04 -6.98
N PHE A 110 9.57 -5.19 -6.96
CA PHE A 110 8.68 -4.27 -7.68
C PHE A 110 7.41 -3.95 -6.89
N LYS A 111 6.96 -2.69 -7.01
CA LYS A 111 5.62 -2.25 -6.66
C LYS A 111 4.76 -2.41 -7.90
N PHE A 112 3.85 -3.38 -7.88
CA PHE A 112 2.91 -3.66 -8.95
C PHE A 112 1.65 -2.81 -8.77
N ASP A 113 1.56 -1.72 -9.53
CA ASP A 113 0.45 -0.78 -9.50
C ASP A 113 -0.47 -0.95 -10.72
N GLY A 114 -1.61 -0.29 -10.73
CA GLY A 114 -2.59 -0.45 -11.80
C GLY A 114 -3.12 -1.87 -11.92
N GLY A 115 -3.67 -2.21 -13.08
CA GLY A 115 -4.20 -3.57 -13.32
C GLY A 115 -5.44 -3.91 -12.50
N ASN A 116 -6.10 -2.92 -11.89
CA ASN A 116 -7.30 -3.13 -11.12
C ASN A 116 -8.51 -3.46 -12.00
N ILE A 117 -9.47 -4.21 -11.46
CA ILE A 117 -10.68 -4.63 -12.18
C ILE A 117 -11.45 -3.41 -12.70
N ALA A 118 -11.55 -2.35 -11.91
CA ALA A 118 -12.23 -1.11 -12.31
C ALA A 118 -11.49 -0.43 -13.49
N GLY A 119 -10.16 -0.45 -13.50
CA GLY A 119 -9.34 0.07 -14.59
C GLY A 119 -9.62 -0.65 -15.91
N TYR A 120 -9.64 -1.97 -15.89
CA TYR A 120 -9.99 -2.77 -17.08
C TYR A 120 -11.45 -2.59 -17.55
N ARG A 121 -12.35 -2.17 -16.67
CA ARG A 121 -13.74 -1.84 -16.98
C ARG A 121 -13.92 -0.41 -17.51
N LEU A 122 -12.89 0.41 -17.44
CA LEU A 122 -12.97 1.78 -17.91
C LEU A 122 -13.17 1.83 -19.44
N LYS A 123 -13.56 2.97 -19.93
CA LYS A 123 -14.04 3.21 -21.27
C LYS A 123 -12.93 3.10 -22.31
N ALA A 124 -12.83 1.92 -22.96
CA ALA A 124 -12.03 1.85 -24.17
C ALA A 124 -12.41 2.98 -25.12
N VAL A 125 -11.46 3.77 -25.55
CA VAL A 125 -11.68 4.93 -26.40
C VAL A 125 -12.10 4.51 -27.81
N ASN A 126 -11.74 3.29 -28.21
CA ASN A 126 -11.94 2.76 -29.56
C ASN A 126 -13.16 1.87 -29.77
N GLY A 127 -14.17 1.91 -28.91
CA GLY A 127 -15.43 1.22 -29.20
C GLY A 127 -16.10 0.49 -28.04
N PRO A 128 -17.18 -0.29 -28.31
CA PRO A 128 -17.92 -1.04 -27.29
C PRO A 128 -17.03 -2.15 -26.69
N ARG A 129 -17.05 -2.25 -25.44
CA ARG A 129 -16.13 -2.80 -24.51
C ARG A 129 -16.48 -4.16 -24.07
N SER A 130 -16.06 -5.00 -24.81
CA SER A 130 -15.91 -6.34 -24.34
C SER A 130 -14.47 -6.71 -24.60
N LEU A 131 -13.68 -6.71 -23.54
CA LEU A 131 -12.39 -7.32 -23.58
C LEU A 131 -12.56 -8.81 -23.87
N GLU A 132 -11.67 -9.37 -24.66
CA GLU A 132 -11.62 -10.81 -24.91
C GLU A 132 -11.53 -11.62 -23.60
N TYR A 133 -10.84 -11.07 -22.62
CA TYR A 133 -10.72 -11.63 -21.26
C TYR A 133 -11.50 -10.79 -20.26
N PRO A 134 -12.25 -11.41 -19.31
CA PRO A 134 -12.87 -10.70 -18.20
C PRO A 134 -11.82 -9.91 -17.38
N PRO A 135 -12.15 -8.71 -16.90
CA PRO A 135 -11.26 -7.90 -16.07
C PRO A 135 -10.70 -8.63 -14.86
N GLU A 136 -11.47 -9.52 -14.27
CA GLU A 136 -11.08 -10.35 -13.14
C GLU A 136 -9.93 -11.31 -13.49
N VAL A 137 -9.97 -11.89 -14.69
CA VAL A 137 -8.93 -12.79 -15.20
C VAL A 137 -7.62 -12.00 -15.44
N LEU A 138 -7.73 -10.80 -16.00
CA LEU A 138 -6.58 -9.93 -16.23
C LEU A 138 -5.93 -9.49 -14.91
N ASN A 139 -6.74 -9.13 -13.92
CA ASN A 139 -6.24 -8.77 -12.58
C ASN A 139 -5.57 -9.97 -11.89
N ILE A 140 -6.17 -11.16 -11.92
CA ILE A 140 -5.57 -12.38 -11.37
C ILE A 140 -4.23 -12.66 -12.04
N ALA A 141 -4.16 -12.60 -13.37
CA ALA A 141 -2.92 -12.85 -14.12
C ALA A 141 -1.81 -11.84 -13.77
N TRP A 142 -2.16 -10.57 -13.57
CA TRP A 142 -1.25 -9.53 -13.07
C TRP A 142 -0.72 -9.86 -11.68
N ASN A 143 -1.62 -10.24 -10.78
CA ASN A 143 -1.26 -10.60 -9.40
C ASN A 143 -0.38 -11.86 -9.34
N GLU A 144 -0.67 -12.87 -10.16
CA GLU A 144 0.13 -14.08 -10.25
C GLU A 144 1.53 -13.79 -10.81
N PHE A 145 1.61 -12.92 -11.80
CA PHE A 145 2.88 -12.52 -12.38
C PHE A 145 3.81 -11.87 -11.35
N GLY A 146 3.34 -10.89 -10.60
CA GLY A 146 4.19 -10.21 -9.62
C GLY A 146 4.47 -11.04 -8.37
N ALA A 147 3.61 -12.00 -8.02
CA ALA A 147 3.85 -12.92 -6.90
C ALA A 147 5.03 -13.89 -7.16
N GLU A 148 5.55 -13.97 -8.38
CA GLU A 148 6.78 -14.71 -8.72
C GLU A 148 8.05 -13.99 -8.24
N TYR A 149 7.96 -12.70 -7.93
CA TYR A 149 9.06 -11.90 -7.38
C TYR A 149 9.01 -11.94 -5.85
N GLU A 150 10.11 -12.31 -5.23
CA GLU A 150 10.18 -12.47 -3.77
C GLU A 150 9.85 -11.18 -3.02
N PHE A 151 10.27 -10.03 -3.55
CA PHE A 151 10.03 -8.71 -2.95
C PHE A 151 9.05 -7.91 -3.80
N HIS A 152 7.79 -7.88 -3.38
CA HIS A 152 6.72 -7.27 -4.14
C HIS A 152 5.67 -6.58 -3.25
N GLU A 153 4.97 -5.61 -3.81
CA GLU A 153 3.82 -4.94 -3.23
C GLU A 153 2.75 -4.72 -4.29
N TYR A 154 1.49 -4.88 -3.90
CA TYR A 154 0.33 -4.61 -4.74
C TYR A 154 -0.56 -3.51 -4.17
N LYS A 155 -1.30 -2.80 -5.05
CA LYS A 155 -2.36 -1.87 -4.69
C LYS A 155 -3.76 -2.48 -4.81
N ASP A 156 -3.93 -3.45 -5.70
CA ASP A 156 -5.22 -4.07 -5.98
C ASP A 156 -5.02 -5.54 -6.33
N THR A 157 -5.59 -6.41 -5.52
CA THR A 157 -5.56 -7.85 -5.75
C THR A 157 -6.96 -8.44 -5.69
N PHE A 158 -7.24 -9.40 -6.55
CA PHE A 158 -8.48 -10.15 -6.55
C PHE A 158 -8.22 -11.64 -6.41
N ASN A 159 -8.99 -12.30 -5.55
CA ASN A 159 -8.90 -13.76 -5.31
C ASN A 159 -7.51 -14.23 -4.85
N ARG A 160 -6.80 -13.41 -4.06
CA ARG A 160 -5.47 -13.71 -3.50
C ARG A 160 -5.47 -13.82 -1.96
N MET A 161 -6.64 -13.90 -1.34
CA MET A 161 -6.78 -14.07 0.11
C MET A 161 -5.98 -15.29 0.61
N GLY A 162 -5.31 -15.12 1.74
CA GLY A 162 -4.47 -16.16 2.35
C GLY A 162 -3.16 -16.44 1.60
N LYS A 163 -2.80 -15.65 0.58
CA LYS A 163 -1.50 -15.74 -0.11
C LYS A 163 -0.51 -14.75 0.50
N ALA A 164 0.77 -15.02 0.28
CA ALA A 164 1.86 -14.14 0.70
C ALA A 164 1.95 -12.91 -0.23
N VAL A 165 1.01 -11.99 -0.08
CA VAL A 165 0.91 -10.76 -0.87
C VAL A 165 0.90 -9.58 0.08
N VAL A 166 1.84 -8.65 -0.09
CA VAL A 166 1.78 -7.34 0.56
C VAL A 166 0.82 -6.46 -0.23
N GLU A 167 -0.26 -6.02 0.41
CA GLU A 167 -1.28 -5.21 -0.22
C GLU A 167 -1.41 -3.86 0.44
N ARG A 168 -1.24 -2.81 -0.34
CA ARG A 168 -1.44 -1.44 0.09
C ARG A 168 -2.92 -1.06 -0.06
N VAL A 169 -3.46 -0.32 0.88
CA VAL A 169 -4.76 0.36 0.72
C VAL A 169 -4.67 1.27 -0.51
N CYS A 170 -5.77 1.41 -1.25
CA CYS A 170 -5.83 2.28 -2.42
C CYS A 170 -5.48 3.74 -2.06
N ASP A 171 -4.98 4.48 -3.04
CA ASP A 171 -4.49 5.85 -2.87
C ASP A 171 -5.41 6.70 -2.00
N THR A 172 -4.87 7.24 -0.92
CA THR A 172 -5.55 8.14 0.01
C THR A 172 -5.06 9.57 -0.17
N ALA A 173 -5.95 10.51 0.12
CA ALA A 173 -5.59 11.91 0.15
C ALA A 173 -4.89 12.26 1.49
N HIS A 174 -4.01 13.25 1.47
CA HIS A 174 -3.55 13.89 2.69
C HIS A 174 -4.67 14.76 3.27
N ALA A 175 -5.65 14.10 3.88
CA ALA A 175 -6.89 14.70 4.38
C ALA A 175 -7.36 14.01 5.67
N TRP A 176 -8.09 14.76 6.50
CA TRP A 176 -8.68 14.22 7.73
C TRP A 176 -9.92 13.38 7.44
N GLU A 177 -10.71 13.79 6.45
CA GLU A 177 -12.02 13.22 6.12
C GLU A 177 -12.06 12.71 4.67
N GLY A 178 -13.19 12.11 4.30
CA GLY A 178 -13.42 11.62 2.94
C GLY A 178 -12.50 10.46 2.59
N ASN A 179 -11.58 10.63 1.65
CA ASN A 179 -10.56 9.65 1.28
C ASN A 179 -9.25 9.89 2.06
N GLY A 180 -9.32 10.13 3.37
CA GLY A 180 -8.19 10.47 4.22
C GLY A 180 -7.97 9.49 5.38
N ILE A 181 -7.33 9.96 6.45
CA ILE A 181 -6.93 9.17 7.62
C ILE A 181 -8.09 8.40 8.28
N ASN A 182 -9.31 8.96 8.23
CA ASN A 182 -10.51 8.35 8.79
C ASN A 182 -10.88 7.00 8.16
N LYS A 183 -10.39 6.69 6.96
CA LYS A 183 -10.63 5.41 6.26
C LYS A 183 -9.58 4.34 6.54
N LEU A 184 -8.42 4.70 7.06
CA LEU A 184 -7.29 3.76 7.14
C LEU A 184 -7.59 2.59 8.06
N ILE A 185 -8.19 2.83 9.24
CA ILE A 185 -8.56 1.75 10.16
C ILE A 185 -9.64 0.83 9.55
N PRO A 186 -10.81 1.34 9.10
CA PRO A 186 -11.83 0.48 8.50
C PRO A 186 -11.31 -0.31 7.30
N SER A 187 -10.50 0.29 6.43
CA SER A 187 -9.92 -0.38 5.26
C SER A 187 -8.93 -1.48 5.66
N GLY A 188 -8.04 -1.19 6.62
CA GLY A 188 -7.09 -2.18 7.15
C GLY A 188 -7.79 -3.36 7.81
N LEU A 189 -8.82 -3.11 8.61
CA LEU A 189 -9.65 -4.16 9.23
C LEU A 189 -10.37 -4.99 8.18
N MET A 190 -10.93 -4.36 7.14
CA MET A 190 -11.60 -5.06 6.05
C MET A 190 -10.63 -5.97 5.28
N GLN A 191 -9.43 -5.47 4.93
CA GLN A 191 -8.40 -6.28 4.29
C GLN A 191 -8.05 -7.51 5.14
N ASN A 192 -7.84 -7.32 6.44
CA ASN A 192 -7.51 -8.41 7.36
C ASN A 192 -8.64 -9.45 7.45
N LEU A 193 -9.91 -9.01 7.55
CA LEU A 193 -11.07 -9.91 7.56
C LEU A 193 -11.24 -10.68 6.24
N LEU A 194 -10.87 -10.07 5.13
CA LEU A 194 -10.88 -10.70 3.80
C LEU A 194 -9.67 -11.62 3.54
N GLY A 195 -8.74 -11.75 4.50
CA GLY A 195 -7.57 -12.62 4.37
C GLY A 195 -6.38 -11.96 3.68
N TYR A 196 -6.26 -10.63 3.75
CA TYR A 196 -5.10 -9.82 3.33
C TYR A 196 -4.42 -9.19 4.56
N PRO A 197 -3.74 -9.97 5.38
CA PRO A 197 -3.21 -9.50 6.66
C PRO A 197 -1.90 -8.70 6.53
N TYR A 198 -1.19 -8.80 5.41
CA TYR A 198 0.10 -8.13 5.18
C TYR A 198 -0.12 -6.79 4.50
N ASN A 199 -0.79 -5.89 5.20
CA ASN A 199 -1.28 -4.65 4.61
C ASN A 199 -0.47 -3.41 5.00
N CYS A 200 -0.53 -2.42 4.12
CA CYS A 200 0.01 -1.07 4.28
C CYS A 200 -1.14 -0.06 4.23
N PRO A 201 -1.20 0.92 5.13
CA PRO A 201 -2.30 1.90 5.18
C PRO A 201 -2.24 2.98 4.09
N ASP A 202 -1.45 2.79 3.05
CA ASP A 202 -1.01 3.80 2.11
C ASP A 202 0.16 4.65 2.62
N MET A 203 0.60 5.59 1.81
CA MET A 203 1.79 6.39 2.07
C MET A 203 1.49 7.56 3.00
N ILE A 204 2.29 7.73 4.03
CA ILE A 204 2.28 8.92 4.90
C ILE A 204 2.69 10.14 4.07
N GLY A 205 1.84 11.14 4.02
CA GLY A 205 1.92 12.27 3.10
C GLY A 205 0.87 12.22 1.99
N GLY A 206 0.23 11.07 1.77
CA GLY A 206 -0.81 10.83 0.78
C GLY A 206 -0.30 10.13 -0.47
N GLY A 207 -1.17 9.34 -1.09
CA GLY A 207 -0.92 8.60 -2.33
C GLY A 207 -1.61 9.19 -3.57
N CYS A 208 -2.51 10.17 -3.38
CA CYS A 208 -3.22 10.79 -4.51
C CYS A 208 -2.35 11.79 -5.26
N VAL A 209 -2.32 11.68 -6.57
CA VAL A 209 -1.58 12.58 -7.49
C VAL A 209 -2.19 14.00 -7.52
N SER A 210 -3.51 14.13 -7.25
CA SER A 210 -4.18 15.44 -7.21
C SER A 210 -3.58 16.33 -6.12
N GLY A 211 -2.83 17.35 -6.54
CA GLY A 211 -2.11 18.29 -5.67
C GLY A 211 -0.58 18.21 -5.80
N ILE A 212 -0.01 17.10 -6.27
CA ILE A 212 1.43 16.97 -6.52
C ILE A 212 1.81 17.71 -7.82
N GLU A 213 0.94 17.72 -8.83
CA GLU A 213 1.18 18.36 -10.12
C GLU A 213 1.28 19.90 -10.05
N GLU A 214 0.73 20.52 -9.00
CA GLU A 214 0.69 21.99 -8.90
C GLU A 214 1.89 22.60 -8.13
N ASN A 215 2.84 21.80 -7.63
CA ASN A 215 3.96 22.26 -6.78
C ASN A 215 3.57 23.15 -5.58
N VAL A 216 2.32 23.05 -5.12
CA VAL A 216 1.74 23.89 -4.06
C VAL A 216 1.22 23.04 -2.90
N PHE A 217 1.72 21.81 -2.75
CA PHE A 217 1.24 20.93 -1.70
C PHE A 217 1.80 21.37 -0.35
N VAL A 218 0.96 21.97 0.47
CA VAL A 218 1.28 22.30 1.85
C VAL A 218 0.82 21.15 2.75
N TYR A 219 1.76 20.47 3.40
CA TYR A 219 1.44 19.39 4.32
C TYR A 219 0.85 19.95 5.62
N ASP A 220 -0.30 19.42 6.04
CA ASP A 220 -0.81 19.60 7.40
C ASP A 220 0.07 18.76 8.35
N ALA A 221 0.91 19.43 9.15
CA ALA A 221 1.88 18.79 10.01
C ALA A 221 1.22 17.86 11.04
N GLU A 222 0.09 18.28 11.64
CA GLU A 222 -0.66 17.43 12.57
C GLU A 222 -1.15 16.15 11.88
N LEU A 223 -1.73 16.27 10.70
CA LEU A 223 -2.19 15.11 9.93
C LEU A 223 -1.04 14.18 9.57
N PHE A 224 0.11 14.73 9.15
CA PHE A 224 1.29 13.93 8.81
C PHE A 224 1.76 13.10 10.02
N ILE A 225 1.86 13.75 11.19
CA ILE A 225 2.26 13.08 12.43
C ILE A 225 1.23 12.01 12.82
N ARG A 226 -0.08 12.33 12.84
CA ARG A 226 -1.13 11.38 13.22
C ARG A 226 -1.22 10.19 12.26
N THR A 227 -1.00 10.43 10.96
CA THR A 227 -0.93 9.33 9.98
C THR A 227 0.29 8.44 10.25
N ALA A 228 1.44 9.01 10.56
CA ALA A 228 2.63 8.23 10.93
C ALA A 228 2.40 7.42 12.22
N GLN A 229 1.75 8.01 13.23
CA GLN A 229 1.41 7.35 14.49
C GLN A 229 0.46 6.15 14.28
N LEU A 230 -0.56 6.30 13.45
CA LEU A 230 -1.46 5.21 13.07
C LEU A 230 -0.70 4.13 12.29
N SER A 231 0.10 4.51 11.30
CA SER A 231 0.83 3.60 10.43
C SER A 231 1.88 2.76 11.17
N ALA A 232 2.35 3.22 12.33
CA ALA A 232 3.27 2.46 13.18
C ALA A 232 2.69 1.10 13.66
N PHE A 233 1.38 0.94 13.62
CA PHE A 233 0.65 -0.28 14.00
C PHE A 233 0.01 -1.00 12.80
N PHE A 234 0.55 -0.80 11.61
CA PHE A 234 0.30 -1.65 10.45
C PHE A 234 1.51 -2.55 10.20
N PRO A 235 1.33 -3.70 9.52
CA PRO A 235 2.47 -4.55 9.14
C PRO A 235 3.51 -3.86 8.29
N VAL A 236 3.09 -2.92 7.42
CA VAL A 236 3.96 -2.13 6.54
C VAL A 236 3.70 -0.64 6.76
N MET A 237 4.77 0.15 6.84
CA MET A 237 4.75 1.60 6.97
C MET A 237 5.49 2.23 5.80
N GLN A 238 4.85 3.16 5.07
CA GLN A 238 5.42 3.81 3.88
C GLN A 238 5.28 5.33 3.95
N PHE A 239 6.18 6.04 3.26
CA PHE A 239 6.18 7.50 3.13
C PHE A 239 6.19 7.90 1.65
N SER A 240 5.36 8.87 1.27
CA SER A 240 5.43 9.53 -0.04
C SER A 240 6.35 10.75 -0.02
N ALA A 241 6.55 11.36 1.13
CA ALA A 241 7.41 12.50 1.31
C ALA A 241 8.37 12.28 2.49
N ALA A 242 9.59 12.77 2.36
CA ALA A 242 10.57 12.73 3.43
C ALA A 242 10.19 13.77 4.51
N PRO A 243 9.88 13.36 5.75
CA PRO A 243 9.37 14.28 6.76
C PRO A 243 10.33 15.43 7.06
N PHE A 244 11.65 15.19 7.00
CA PHE A 244 12.67 16.21 7.23
C PHE A 244 12.82 17.24 6.08
N GLU A 245 12.18 17.02 4.94
CA GLU A 245 12.15 17.96 3.81
C GLU A 245 10.86 18.80 3.80
N VAL A 246 9.76 18.27 4.35
CA VAL A 246 8.42 18.88 4.23
C VAL A 246 7.86 19.40 5.54
N LEU A 247 8.45 19.07 6.68
CA LEU A 247 8.05 19.51 8.02
C LEU A 247 9.19 20.25 8.70
N ASP A 248 8.87 21.04 9.72
CA ASP A 248 9.89 21.57 10.60
C ASP A 248 10.55 20.44 11.43
N LYS A 249 11.71 20.76 12.03
CA LYS A 249 12.49 19.75 12.77
C LYS A 249 11.71 19.12 13.92
N LYS A 250 10.90 19.89 14.64
CA LYS A 250 10.12 19.41 15.80
C LYS A 250 9.09 18.38 15.35
N ASP A 251 8.38 18.67 14.29
CA ASP A 251 7.33 17.81 13.74
C ASP A 251 7.92 16.58 13.04
N ALA A 252 9.03 16.74 12.33
CA ALA A 252 9.79 15.62 11.76
C ALA A 252 10.34 14.67 12.84
N ASP A 253 10.77 15.18 14.00
CA ASP A 253 11.21 14.36 15.13
C ASP A 253 10.03 13.52 15.70
N LEU A 254 8.80 14.03 15.71
CA LEU A 254 7.61 13.27 16.11
C LEU A 254 7.26 12.15 15.11
N VAL A 255 7.40 12.42 13.83
CA VAL A 255 7.25 11.39 12.78
C VAL A 255 8.31 10.31 12.91
N LYS A 256 9.57 10.72 13.17
CA LYS A 256 10.65 9.76 13.46
C LYS A 256 10.33 8.89 14.67
N ALA A 257 9.79 9.46 15.74
CA ALA A 257 9.41 8.69 16.93
C ALA A 257 8.33 7.62 16.61
N ALA A 258 7.40 7.92 15.70
CA ALA A 258 6.43 6.93 15.21
C ALA A 258 7.10 5.81 14.40
N ALA A 259 8.06 6.14 13.54
CA ALA A 259 8.86 5.14 12.81
C ALA A 259 9.73 4.28 13.76
N ASP A 260 10.36 4.89 14.75
CA ASP A 260 11.11 4.17 15.79
C ASP A 260 10.18 3.20 16.58
N LEU A 261 8.94 3.62 16.83
CA LEU A 261 7.94 2.75 17.47
C LEU A 261 7.57 1.56 16.58
N HIS A 262 7.39 1.77 15.27
CA HIS A 262 7.16 0.67 14.32
C HIS A 262 8.31 -0.34 14.36
N ILE A 263 9.56 0.12 14.36
CA ILE A 263 10.76 -0.73 14.50
C ILE A 263 10.71 -1.51 15.83
N LYS A 264 10.37 -0.84 16.93
CA LYS A 264 10.22 -1.48 18.26
C LYS A 264 9.18 -2.62 18.24
N PHE A 265 8.08 -2.45 17.52
CA PHE A 265 7.05 -3.49 17.35
C PHE A 265 7.38 -4.51 16.26
N GLY A 266 8.47 -4.34 15.50
CA GLY A 266 8.91 -5.27 14.45
C GLY A 266 8.92 -6.74 14.86
N PRO A 267 9.50 -7.13 16.03
CA PRO A 267 9.45 -8.52 16.50
C PRO A 267 8.02 -9.04 16.72
N LYS A 268 7.11 -8.20 17.24
CA LYS A 268 5.70 -8.53 17.39
C LYS A 268 5.01 -8.70 16.03
N ILE A 269 5.24 -7.79 15.10
CA ILE A 269 4.72 -7.87 13.72
C ILE A 269 5.13 -9.21 13.11
N LEU A 270 6.42 -9.57 13.17
CA LEU A 270 6.92 -10.83 12.63
C LEU A 270 6.31 -12.06 13.31
N SER A 271 6.06 -11.98 14.63
CA SER A 271 5.37 -13.05 15.36
C SER A 271 3.92 -13.22 14.90
N LEU A 272 3.21 -12.11 14.71
CA LEU A 272 1.83 -12.11 14.18
C LEU A 272 1.77 -12.62 12.75
N VAL A 273 2.72 -12.22 11.88
CA VAL A 273 2.86 -12.77 10.53
C VAL A 273 2.98 -14.29 10.56
N LYS A 274 3.86 -14.85 11.40
CA LYS A 274 4.01 -16.30 11.55
C LYS A 274 2.71 -16.96 12.03
N LYS A 275 2.06 -16.41 13.04
CA LYS A 275 0.75 -16.88 13.53
C LYS A 275 -0.28 -16.89 12.40
N THR A 276 -0.37 -15.82 11.65
CA THR A 276 -1.30 -15.71 10.52
C THR A 276 -1.03 -16.76 9.43
N MET A 277 0.23 -17.02 9.10
CA MET A 277 0.59 -18.07 8.14
C MET A 277 0.14 -19.46 8.58
N GLU A 278 0.12 -19.74 9.88
CA GLU A 278 -0.26 -21.02 10.43
C GLU A 278 -1.77 -21.16 10.66
N THR A 279 -2.44 -20.09 11.03
CA THR A 279 -3.83 -20.14 11.54
C THR A 279 -4.85 -19.42 10.65
N GLY A 280 -4.41 -18.50 9.79
CA GLY A 280 -5.28 -17.57 9.06
C GLY A 280 -5.81 -16.40 9.91
N GLU A 281 -5.42 -16.31 11.20
CA GLU A 281 -5.87 -15.22 12.07
C GLU A 281 -5.38 -13.86 11.59
N PRO A 282 -6.25 -12.83 11.57
CA PRO A 282 -5.86 -11.49 11.15
C PRO A 282 -4.87 -10.84 12.11
N ILE A 283 -3.94 -10.05 11.57
CA ILE A 283 -2.99 -9.26 12.37
C ILE A 283 -3.72 -8.09 13.04
N MET A 284 -4.51 -7.35 12.26
CA MET A 284 -5.41 -6.30 12.73
C MET A 284 -6.80 -6.88 12.91
N GLN A 285 -7.33 -6.83 14.12
CA GLN A 285 -8.61 -7.45 14.45
C GLN A 285 -9.62 -6.37 14.86
N HIS A 286 -10.80 -6.43 14.27
CA HIS A 286 -11.93 -5.65 14.76
C HIS A 286 -12.25 -6.02 16.20
N MET A 287 -12.68 -5.04 17.00
CA MET A 287 -12.95 -5.25 18.44
C MET A 287 -13.96 -6.36 18.69
N GLU A 288 -15.03 -6.45 17.89
CA GLU A 288 -16.04 -7.52 18.01
C GLU A 288 -15.53 -8.88 17.53
N TYR A 289 -14.54 -8.91 16.61
CA TYR A 289 -13.86 -10.17 16.24
C TYR A 289 -13.04 -10.72 17.42
N ALA A 290 -12.25 -9.86 18.06
CA ALA A 290 -11.38 -10.24 19.17
C ALA A 290 -12.17 -10.55 20.47
N TYR A 291 -13.31 -9.90 20.66
CA TYR A 291 -14.20 -10.04 21.83
C TYR A 291 -15.65 -10.22 21.37
N PRO A 292 -16.01 -11.42 20.87
CA PRO A 292 -17.35 -11.68 20.31
C PRO A 292 -18.47 -11.47 21.32
N ASN A 293 -19.62 -10.97 20.85
CA ASN A 293 -20.83 -10.70 21.62
C ASN A 293 -20.60 -9.68 22.77
N SER A 294 -19.67 -8.75 22.57
CA SER A 294 -19.33 -7.72 23.57
C SER A 294 -19.92 -6.35 23.25
N GLY A 295 -20.62 -6.20 22.11
CA GLY A 295 -21.29 -4.97 21.71
C GLY A 295 -20.34 -3.96 21.07
N TYR A 296 -19.24 -4.42 20.46
CA TYR A 296 -18.21 -3.60 19.84
C TYR A 296 -18.38 -3.46 18.31
N GLU A 297 -19.51 -3.84 17.73
CA GLU A 297 -19.75 -3.87 16.28
C GLU A 297 -19.56 -2.51 15.61
N ARG A 298 -19.70 -1.44 16.38
CA ARG A 298 -19.57 -0.06 15.90
C ARG A 298 -18.25 0.62 16.25
N GLU A 299 -17.33 -0.09 16.89
CA GLU A 299 -16.02 0.46 17.25
C GLU A 299 -15.06 0.39 16.06
N THR A 300 -14.99 1.47 15.28
CA THR A 300 -14.20 1.57 14.04
C THR A 300 -12.98 2.51 14.16
N GLU A 301 -12.79 3.14 15.31
CA GLU A 301 -11.68 4.08 15.56
C GLU A 301 -10.55 3.48 16.42
N GLN A 302 -10.66 2.21 16.76
CA GLN A 302 -9.66 1.44 17.50
C GLN A 302 -9.69 -0.02 17.05
N PHE A 303 -8.63 -0.77 17.32
CA PHE A 303 -8.52 -2.16 16.92
C PHE A 303 -7.55 -2.93 17.81
N MET A 304 -7.65 -4.26 17.81
CA MET A 304 -6.63 -5.12 18.38
C MET A 304 -5.53 -5.39 17.36
N PHE A 305 -4.29 -5.30 17.78
CA PHE A 305 -3.11 -5.69 17.02
C PHE A 305 -2.55 -6.99 17.59
N GLY A 306 -3.01 -8.11 17.04
CA GLY A 306 -2.94 -9.41 17.69
C GLY A 306 -3.86 -9.48 18.91
N ASP A 307 -3.55 -10.37 19.87
CA ASP A 307 -4.44 -10.72 20.99
C ASP A 307 -4.24 -9.83 22.23
N ASP A 308 -3.17 -9.05 22.28
CA ASP A 308 -2.67 -8.43 23.51
C ASP A 308 -2.31 -6.94 23.37
N LEU A 309 -2.54 -6.31 22.23
CA LEU A 309 -2.28 -4.89 22.02
C LEU A 309 -3.51 -4.19 21.46
N LEU A 310 -4.10 -3.29 22.23
CA LEU A 310 -5.18 -2.40 21.79
C LEU A 310 -4.58 -1.10 21.28
N VAL A 311 -4.95 -0.69 20.06
CA VAL A 311 -4.51 0.55 19.42
C VAL A 311 -5.69 1.47 19.19
N ALA A 312 -5.61 2.71 19.70
CA ALA A 312 -6.67 3.71 19.63
C ALA A 312 -6.12 5.07 19.17
N PRO A 313 -5.68 5.22 17.91
CA PRO A 313 -4.99 6.41 17.44
C PRO A 313 -5.94 7.62 17.34
N VAL A 314 -5.37 8.80 17.38
CA VAL A 314 -6.10 10.03 17.07
C VAL A 314 -6.23 10.15 15.55
N ILE A 315 -7.45 10.27 15.06
CA ILE A 315 -7.78 10.40 13.63
C ILE A 315 -8.65 11.61 13.30
N LYS A 316 -8.81 12.51 14.25
CA LYS A 316 -9.56 13.77 14.06
C LYS A 316 -8.67 14.96 14.41
N LYS A 317 -8.77 16.02 13.62
CA LYS A 317 -7.96 17.22 13.77
C LYS A 317 -8.18 17.91 15.11
N GLY A 318 -7.09 18.26 15.77
CA GLY A 318 -7.10 19.03 17.01
C GLY A 318 -7.52 18.23 18.26
N GLU A 319 -7.77 16.93 18.15
CA GLU A 319 -8.03 16.09 19.34
C GLU A 319 -6.76 15.91 20.17
N THR A 320 -6.86 16.24 21.45
CA THR A 320 -5.80 16.05 22.47
C THR A 320 -6.15 15.02 23.53
N GLU A 321 -7.30 14.37 23.35
CA GLU A 321 -7.80 13.28 24.20
C GLU A 321 -8.49 12.25 23.32
N LYS A 322 -8.26 10.96 23.57
CA LYS A 322 -8.90 9.87 22.82
C LYS A 322 -9.87 9.09 23.70
N ARG A 323 -11.11 8.93 23.20
CA ARG A 323 -12.04 7.95 23.77
C ARG A 323 -11.53 6.55 23.46
N VAL A 324 -11.35 5.72 24.48
CA VAL A 324 -10.87 4.34 24.35
C VAL A 324 -11.81 3.39 25.09
N VAL A 325 -12.31 2.40 24.38
CA VAL A 325 -13.10 1.31 24.95
C VAL A 325 -12.14 0.17 25.29
N LEU A 326 -11.95 -0.05 26.58
CA LEU A 326 -11.08 -1.12 27.10
C LEU A 326 -11.88 -2.41 27.22
N PRO A 327 -11.56 -3.47 26.47
CA PRO A 327 -12.23 -4.75 26.61
C PRO A 327 -11.82 -5.47 27.89
N LYS A 328 -12.45 -6.60 28.19
CA LYS A 328 -12.16 -7.40 29.39
C LYS A 328 -10.67 -7.69 29.56
N GLY A 329 -10.16 -7.45 30.77
CA GLY A 329 -8.75 -7.66 31.16
C GLY A 329 -8.17 -6.48 31.91
N LYS A 330 -6.85 -6.41 31.98
CA LYS A 330 -6.11 -5.24 32.48
C LYS A 330 -5.23 -4.69 31.36
N TRP A 331 -5.14 -3.38 31.26
CA TRP A 331 -4.53 -2.70 30.13
C TRP A 331 -3.52 -1.65 30.59
N LYS A 332 -2.26 -1.83 30.23
CA LYS A 332 -1.18 -0.91 30.54
C LYS A 332 -1.00 0.10 29.43
N ALA A 333 -1.15 1.37 29.74
CA ALA A 333 -0.95 2.50 28.84
C ALA A 333 0.55 2.83 28.65
N PRO A 334 0.92 3.65 27.65
CA PRO A 334 2.30 4.09 27.38
C PRO A 334 2.95 4.79 28.57
N ASP A 335 2.19 5.49 29.39
CA ASP A 335 2.66 6.18 30.59
C ASP A 335 2.84 5.25 31.82
N GLY A 336 2.62 3.95 31.64
CA GLY A 336 2.76 2.92 32.67
C GLY A 336 1.54 2.72 33.56
N ARG A 337 0.50 3.57 33.46
CA ARG A 337 -0.76 3.36 34.19
C ARG A 337 -1.47 2.10 33.73
N VAL A 338 -2.06 1.38 34.69
CA VAL A 338 -2.84 0.18 34.41
C VAL A 338 -4.32 0.45 34.67
N TYR A 339 -5.13 0.17 33.66
CA TYR A 339 -6.58 0.31 33.71
C TYR A 339 -7.24 -1.06 33.77
N LYS A 340 -8.35 -1.15 34.53
CA LYS A 340 -9.24 -2.31 34.45
C LYS A 340 -10.03 -2.21 33.14
N GLY A 341 -10.27 -3.33 32.48
CA GLY A 341 -11.14 -3.38 31.31
C GLY A 341 -12.62 -3.27 31.63
N GLU A 342 -13.47 -3.48 30.63
CA GLU A 342 -14.93 -3.34 30.66
C GLU A 342 -15.38 -1.91 31.01
N GLN A 343 -14.67 -0.92 30.49
CA GLN A 343 -14.99 0.50 30.66
C GLN A 343 -14.53 1.32 29.45
N THR A 344 -15.11 2.49 29.33
CA THR A 344 -14.63 3.54 28.42
C THR A 344 -13.83 4.55 29.22
N ILE A 345 -12.66 4.91 28.75
CA ILE A 345 -11.83 5.98 29.30
C ILE A 345 -11.61 7.07 28.26
N PHE A 346 -11.27 8.27 28.74
CA PHE A 346 -10.71 9.34 27.91
C PHE A 346 -9.24 9.46 28.28
N TYR A 347 -8.38 9.13 27.30
CA TYR A 347 -6.94 9.08 27.50
C TYR A 347 -6.27 10.30 26.88
N PRO A 348 -5.44 11.05 27.64
CA PRO A 348 -4.71 12.20 27.08
C PRO A 348 -3.86 11.79 25.88
N ALA A 349 -4.03 12.50 24.79
CA ALA A 349 -3.37 12.21 23.52
C ALA A 349 -2.86 13.51 22.84
N PRO A 350 -2.02 14.32 23.53
CA PRO A 350 -1.32 15.41 22.85
C PRO A 350 -0.53 14.87 21.65
N ILE A 351 -0.01 15.76 20.80
CA ILE A 351 0.56 15.39 19.52
C ILE A 351 1.73 14.39 19.61
N ASP A 352 2.44 14.36 20.70
CA ASP A 352 3.58 13.46 21.00
C ASP A 352 3.16 12.14 21.66
N VAL A 353 1.87 11.92 21.91
CA VAL A 353 1.35 10.70 22.56
C VAL A 353 0.54 9.87 21.57
N ILE A 354 0.88 8.60 21.47
CA ILE A 354 0.14 7.60 20.69
C ILE A 354 -0.60 6.70 21.69
N PRO A 355 -1.95 6.71 21.71
CA PRO A 355 -2.71 5.81 22.57
C PRO A 355 -2.66 4.36 22.09
N TYR A 356 -1.95 3.50 22.84
CA TYR A 356 -2.00 2.06 22.73
C TYR A 356 -1.93 1.43 24.11
N PHE A 357 -2.42 0.22 24.27
CA PHE A 357 -2.54 -0.41 25.58
C PHE A 357 -2.14 -1.87 25.46
N GLU A 358 -1.15 -2.26 26.25
CA GLU A 358 -0.69 -3.64 26.34
C GLU A 358 -1.54 -4.40 27.39
N LYS A 359 -2.04 -5.57 27.02
CA LYS A 359 -2.75 -6.44 27.95
C LYS A 359 -1.76 -6.96 29.00
N VAL A 360 -2.13 -6.86 30.25
CA VAL A 360 -1.36 -7.37 31.39
C VAL A 360 -2.26 -8.29 32.23
N ASP A 361 -1.65 -9.28 32.85
CA ASP A 361 -2.35 -10.32 33.65
C ASP A 361 -3.01 -9.75 34.94
#